data_eee57c016c7a03c0d74a5c4380363a76
#
_entry.id   eee57c016c7a03c0d74a5c4380363a76
#
_cell.length_a   1.000
_cell.length_b   1.000
_cell.length_c   1.000
_cell.angle_alpha   90.00
_cell.angle_beta   90.00
_cell.angle_gamma   90.00
#
_symmetry.space_group_name_H-M   'P 1'
#
loop_
_entity.id
_entity.type
_entity.pdbx_description
1 polymer ?
#
loop_
_entity_poly.entity_id
_entity_poly.type
_entity_poly.pdbx_seq_one_letter_code
_entity_poly.pdbx_strand_id
1 'polypeptide(L)'
;ACKRFIRGRTNIHLLMDSVATLPDGIRIVGRDDRTNTARKTLPELMNRIDTVVPIIVLDHQPTDLTQAERAGVDLIFCGHTHHGQVWPLNLATDRLFDVAYGYTRRGRTNIYVSSGLSLWGPPFRIGTRSELVVFRLIPAEL
;
A
#
# COMPACT_ATOMS: atom_id res chain seq x y z
N ALA A 1 1.31 -0.31 22.50
CA ALA A 1 0.35 -1.34 22.91
C ALA A 1 -0.09 -2.20 21.71
N CYS A 2 -0.59 -1.63 20.62
CA CYS A 2 -1.12 -2.35 19.45
C CYS A 2 -0.11 -3.32 18.79
N LYS A 3 1.11 -2.84 18.48
CA LYS A 3 2.17 -3.67 17.86
C LYS A 3 2.52 -4.92 18.72
N ARG A 4 2.55 -4.77 20.05
CA ARG A 4 2.80 -5.88 20.99
C ARG A 4 1.65 -6.88 20.99
N PHE A 5 0.42 -6.40 20.94
CA PHE A 5 -0.78 -7.23 20.85
C PHE A 5 -0.78 -8.06 19.57
N ILE A 6 -0.58 -7.44 18.42
CA ILE A 6 -0.54 -8.13 17.12
C ILE A 6 0.52 -9.24 17.15
N ARG A 7 1.76 -8.92 17.54
CA ARG A 7 2.87 -9.87 17.54
C ARG A 7 2.70 -11.03 18.54
N GLY A 8 2.03 -10.79 19.65
CA GLY A 8 1.92 -11.77 20.73
C GLY A 8 0.58 -12.49 20.86
N ARG A 9 -0.44 -12.05 20.13
CA ARG A 9 -1.82 -12.54 20.31
C ARG A 9 -2.53 -12.88 18.99
N THR A 10 -1.86 -12.74 17.85
CA THR A 10 -2.45 -13.03 16.53
C THR A 10 -1.44 -13.75 15.65
N ASN A 11 -1.93 -14.38 14.59
CA ASN A 11 -1.11 -14.97 13.52
C ASN A 11 -0.76 -13.95 12.42
N ILE A 12 -0.98 -12.65 12.68
CA ILE A 12 -0.70 -11.59 11.72
C ILE A 12 0.79 -11.25 11.76
N HIS A 13 1.44 -11.31 10.60
CA HIS A 13 2.81 -10.86 10.43
C HIS A 13 2.84 -9.35 10.20
N LEU A 14 3.34 -8.61 11.20
CA LEU A 14 3.47 -7.16 11.11
C LEU A 14 4.78 -6.81 10.40
N LEU A 15 4.68 -6.35 9.16
CA LEU A 15 5.81 -5.85 8.39
C LEU A 15 6.00 -4.35 8.65
N MET A 16 7.21 -3.99 9.07
CA MET A 16 7.63 -2.62 9.33
C MET A 16 9.05 -2.46 8.78
N ASP A 17 9.20 -1.80 7.66
CA ASP A 17 10.45 -1.69 6.91
C ASP A 17 11.14 -3.06 6.74
N SER A 18 10.36 -4.04 6.35
CA SER A 18 10.77 -5.43 6.28
C SER A 18 10.14 -6.15 5.09
N VAL A 19 10.76 -7.26 4.72
CA VAL A 19 10.35 -8.09 3.60
C VAL A 19 9.96 -9.47 4.10
N ALA A 20 8.84 -9.99 3.62
CA ALA A 20 8.44 -11.37 3.75
C ALA A 20 8.46 -12.06 2.38
N THR A 21 8.71 -13.36 2.38
CA THR A 21 8.62 -14.21 1.20
C THR A 21 7.46 -15.18 1.39
N LEU A 22 6.56 -15.22 0.44
CA LEU A 22 5.48 -16.22 0.41
C LEU A 22 6.04 -17.57 -0.11
N PRO A 23 5.32 -18.69 0.15
CA PRO A 23 5.78 -20.02 -0.28
C PRO A 23 5.98 -20.16 -1.79
N ASP A 24 5.26 -19.39 -2.60
CA ASP A 24 5.35 -19.31 -4.05
C ASP A 24 6.45 -18.36 -4.57
N GLY A 25 7.24 -17.80 -3.65
CA GLY A 25 8.38 -16.93 -3.98
C GLY A 25 8.05 -15.44 -4.04
N ILE A 26 6.77 -15.03 -4.06
CA ILE A 26 6.36 -13.61 -4.08
C ILE A 26 6.96 -12.87 -2.88
N ARG A 27 7.49 -11.68 -3.12
CA ARG A 27 8.02 -10.80 -2.07
C ARG A 27 6.97 -9.78 -1.64
N ILE A 28 6.71 -9.72 -0.33
CA ILE A 28 5.88 -8.67 0.27
C ILE A 28 6.78 -7.71 1.03
N VAL A 29 6.83 -6.47 0.59
CA VAL A 29 7.58 -5.39 1.23
C VAL A 29 6.60 -4.54 2.04
N GLY A 30 6.67 -4.59 3.35
CA GLY A 30 5.87 -3.74 4.24
C GLY A 30 6.68 -2.53 4.69
N ARG A 31 6.17 -1.34 4.43
CA ARG A 31 6.79 -0.08 4.85
C ARG A 31 6.24 0.39 6.19
N ASP A 32 7.09 1.01 7.01
CA ASP A 32 6.62 1.67 8.24
C ASP A 32 5.90 2.97 7.90
N ASP A 33 5.18 3.55 8.86
CA ASP A 33 4.47 4.81 8.68
C ASP A 33 5.45 5.99 8.45
N ARG A 34 5.05 6.97 7.64
CA ARG A 34 5.86 8.16 7.34
C ARG A 34 6.11 9.06 8.55
N THR A 35 5.34 8.95 9.61
CA THR A 35 5.60 9.65 10.86
C THR A 35 6.86 9.15 11.57
N ASN A 36 7.33 7.93 11.22
CA ASN A 36 8.63 7.46 11.65
C ASN A 36 9.73 8.07 10.77
N THR A 37 10.45 9.03 11.28
CA THR A 37 11.56 9.71 10.57
C THR A 37 12.74 8.79 10.27
N ALA A 38 12.85 7.66 10.96
CA ALA A 38 13.86 6.61 10.72
C ALA A 38 13.37 5.53 9.73
N ARG A 39 12.20 5.75 9.10
CA ARG A 39 11.66 4.85 8.08
C ARG A 39 12.65 4.67 6.94
N LYS A 40 12.92 3.42 6.56
CA LYS A 40 13.76 3.12 5.40
C LYS A 40 13.10 3.60 4.11
N THR A 41 13.92 4.02 3.18
CA THR A 41 13.48 4.30 1.81
C THR A 41 13.13 3.01 1.08
N LEU A 42 12.30 3.08 0.06
CA LEU A 42 11.98 1.90 -0.75
C LEU A 42 13.21 1.31 -1.44
N PRO A 43 14.14 2.08 -2.03
CA PRO A 43 15.40 1.54 -2.56
C PRO A 43 16.23 0.77 -1.52
N GLU A 44 16.30 1.23 -0.28
CA GLU A 44 17.02 0.49 0.79
C GLU A 44 16.38 -0.87 1.08
N LEU A 45 15.03 -0.95 1.08
CA LEU A 45 14.31 -2.20 1.27
C LEU A 45 14.46 -3.14 0.07
N MET A 46 14.57 -2.58 -1.13
CA MET A 46 14.69 -3.33 -2.39
C MET A 46 16.12 -3.80 -2.69
N ASN A 47 17.15 -3.26 -2.03
CA ASN A 47 18.57 -3.45 -2.37
C ASN A 47 19.04 -4.92 -2.42
N ARG A 48 18.29 -5.86 -1.81
CA ARG A 48 18.62 -7.28 -1.79
C ARG A 48 17.50 -8.17 -2.33
N ILE A 49 16.54 -7.58 -3.01
CA ILE A 49 15.40 -8.32 -3.57
C ILE A 49 15.69 -8.58 -5.04
N ASP A 50 15.61 -9.85 -5.43
CA ASP A 50 15.62 -10.23 -6.82
C ASP A 50 14.32 -9.75 -7.50
N THR A 51 14.45 -8.96 -8.55
CA THR A 51 13.31 -8.38 -9.29
C THR A 51 12.75 -9.32 -10.36
N VAL A 52 13.29 -10.53 -10.49
CA VAL A 52 12.71 -11.58 -11.35
C VAL A 52 11.45 -12.17 -10.72
N VAL A 53 11.36 -12.17 -9.39
CA VAL A 53 10.16 -12.63 -8.68
C VAL A 53 9.17 -11.48 -8.49
N PRO A 54 7.86 -11.74 -8.44
CA PRO A 54 6.86 -10.70 -8.21
C PRO A 54 7.05 -10.00 -6.87
N ILE A 55 6.92 -8.67 -6.88
CA ILE A 55 7.12 -7.81 -5.70
C ILE A 55 5.86 -7.01 -5.44
N ILE A 56 5.31 -7.16 -4.25
CA ILE A 56 4.16 -6.40 -3.76
C ILE A 56 4.62 -5.49 -2.63
N VAL A 57 4.38 -4.20 -2.75
CA VAL A 57 4.64 -3.20 -1.70
C VAL A 57 3.34 -2.85 -0.98
N LEU A 58 3.38 -2.90 0.33
CA LEU A 58 2.32 -2.41 1.21
C LEU A 58 2.80 -1.12 1.87
N ASP A 59 2.23 0.01 1.48
CA ASP A 59 2.51 1.31 2.06
C ASP A 59 1.19 2.00 2.43
N HIS A 60 1.09 2.54 3.63
CA HIS A 60 -0.15 3.19 4.05
C HIS A 60 -0.47 4.42 3.20
N GLN A 61 0.54 5.21 2.83
CA GLN A 61 0.33 6.49 2.13
C GLN A 61 0.81 6.44 0.67
N PRO A 62 0.00 6.89 -0.32
CA PRO A 62 0.33 6.86 -1.74
C PRO A 62 1.22 8.03 -2.16
N THR A 63 2.39 8.20 -1.54
CA THR A 63 3.25 9.38 -1.74
C THR A 63 4.51 9.12 -2.54
N ASP A 64 5.01 7.90 -2.56
CA ASP A 64 6.29 7.56 -3.21
C ASP A 64 6.10 6.63 -4.43
N LEU A 65 5.02 6.84 -5.19
CA LEU A 65 4.61 5.97 -6.30
C LEU A 65 5.67 5.89 -7.41
N THR A 66 6.34 7.01 -7.70
CA THR A 66 7.45 7.05 -8.68
C THR A 66 8.65 6.22 -8.22
N GLN A 67 8.91 6.13 -6.92
CA GLN A 67 9.98 5.25 -6.41
C GLN A 67 9.63 3.78 -6.61
N ALA A 68 8.37 3.40 -6.41
CA ALA A 68 7.89 2.04 -6.64
C ALA A 68 8.05 1.63 -8.12
N GLU A 69 7.68 2.52 -9.04
CA GLU A 69 7.86 2.32 -10.47
C GLU A 69 9.34 2.11 -10.84
N ARG A 70 10.22 3.01 -10.40
CA ARG A 70 11.66 2.93 -10.66
C ARG A 70 12.33 1.70 -10.04
N ALA A 71 11.81 1.24 -8.91
CA ALA A 71 12.30 0.05 -8.22
C ALA A 71 11.80 -1.27 -8.84
N GLY A 72 10.96 -1.21 -9.88
CA GLY A 72 10.44 -2.40 -10.56
C GLY A 72 9.42 -3.19 -9.75
N VAL A 73 8.67 -2.52 -8.87
CA VAL A 73 7.57 -3.12 -8.11
C VAL A 73 6.43 -3.52 -9.05
N ASP A 74 5.86 -4.70 -8.87
CA ASP A 74 4.76 -5.18 -9.70
C ASP A 74 3.39 -4.67 -9.23
N LEU A 75 3.20 -4.58 -7.90
CA LEU A 75 1.99 -4.03 -7.29
C LEU A 75 2.36 -3.21 -6.05
N ILE A 76 1.86 -1.98 -5.96
CA ILE A 76 1.83 -1.21 -4.72
C ILE A 76 0.39 -1.00 -4.27
N PHE A 77 0.11 -1.34 -3.02
CA PHE A 77 -1.19 -1.19 -2.38
C PHE A 77 -1.09 -0.14 -1.27
N CYS A 78 -1.94 0.88 -1.37
CA CYS A 78 -2.00 2.00 -0.44
C CYS A 78 -3.43 2.21 0.09
N GLY A 79 -3.54 3.06 1.10
CA GLY A 79 -4.81 3.55 1.65
C GLY A 79 -4.71 5.03 2.00
N HIS A 80 -4.97 5.37 3.26
CA HIS A 80 -4.80 6.69 3.88
C HIS A 80 -5.80 7.76 3.46
N THR A 81 -6.04 7.94 2.18
CA THR A 81 -6.83 9.06 1.63
C THR A 81 -8.31 8.98 1.97
N HIS A 82 -8.80 7.77 2.24
CA HIS A 82 -10.23 7.45 2.39
C HIS A 82 -11.10 7.99 1.23
N HIS A 83 -10.48 8.34 0.09
CA HIS A 83 -11.10 9.08 -1.02
C HIS A 83 -11.81 10.34 -0.51
N GLY A 84 -11.16 11.08 0.41
CA GLY A 84 -11.73 12.25 1.07
C GLY A 84 -12.80 11.95 2.12
N GLN A 85 -13.33 10.72 2.18
CA GLN A 85 -14.39 10.21 3.07
C GLN A 85 -15.71 11.00 3.03
N VAL A 86 -15.67 12.34 3.05
CA VAL A 86 -16.83 13.24 3.07
C VAL A 86 -16.70 14.23 1.93
N TRP A 87 -17.64 14.19 0.98
CA TRP A 87 -17.71 15.19 -0.08
C TRP A 87 -17.85 16.60 0.52
N PRO A 88 -17.14 17.63 0.01
CA PRO A 88 -16.31 17.63 -1.20
C PRO A 88 -14.80 17.38 -0.94
N LEU A 89 -14.39 16.79 0.20
CA LEU A 89 -12.99 16.57 0.54
C LEU A 89 -12.27 15.64 -0.45
N ASN A 90 -13.00 14.82 -1.21
CA ASN A 90 -12.42 14.06 -2.31
C ASN A 90 -11.74 14.96 -3.35
N LEU A 91 -12.26 16.16 -3.62
CA LEU A 91 -11.62 17.12 -4.53
C LEU A 91 -10.26 17.60 -4.00
N ALA A 92 -10.11 17.68 -2.67
CA ALA A 92 -8.83 18.02 -2.06
C ALA A 92 -7.85 16.84 -2.15
N THR A 93 -8.29 15.61 -1.85
CA THR A 93 -7.40 14.44 -1.97
C THR A 93 -6.96 14.21 -3.40
N ASP A 94 -7.82 14.41 -4.40
CA ASP A 94 -7.50 14.28 -5.82
C ASP A 94 -6.47 15.34 -6.30
N ARG A 95 -6.37 16.47 -5.60
CA ARG A 95 -5.34 17.47 -5.86
C ARG A 95 -4.01 17.22 -5.13
N LEU A 96 -4.09 16.58 -3.95
CA LEU A 96 -2.92 16.38 -3.08
C LEU A 96 -2.12 15.13 -3.41
N PHE A 97 -2.76 14.14 -3.99
CA PHE A 97 -2.15 12.84 -4.28
C PHE A 97 -2.19 12.55 -5.79
N ASP A 98 -1.11 12.06 -6.33
CA ASP A 98 -1.01 11.62 -7.73
C ASP A 98 -2.05 10.54 -8.08
N VAL A 99 -2.36 9.69 -7.11
CA VAL A 99 -3.43 8.70 -7.15
C VAL A 99 -4.10 8.75 -5.78
N ALA A 100 -5.28 9.35 -5.71
CA ALA A 100 -6.01 9.47 -4.46
C ALA A 100 -6.91 8.26 -4.17
N TYR A 101 -7.34 7.54 -5.21
CA TYR A 101 -8.25 6.40 -5.10
C TYR A 101 -8.24 5.52 -6.34
N GLY A 102 -8.51 4.24 -6.15
CA GLY A 102 -8.72 3.27 -7.22
C GLY A 102 -7.42 2.75 -7.82
N TYR A 103 -7.57 2.17 -9.01
CA TYR A 103 -6.50 1.51 -9.75
C TYR A 103 -5.90 2.41 -10.81
N THR A 104 -4.58 2.35 -10.95
CA THR A 104 -3.86 2.85 -12.13
C THR A 104 -2.63 1.99 -12.40
N ARG A 105 -2.04 2.13 -13.58
CA ARG A 105 -0.79 1.47 -13.94
C ARG A 105 0.20 2.49 -14.45
N ARG A 106 1.46 2.39 -13.96
CA ARG A 106 2.59 3.20 -14.44
C ARG A 106 3.72 2.25 -14.84
N GLY A 107 4.07 2.24 -16.13
CA GLY A 107 5.00 1.26 -16.65
C GLY A 107 4.53 -0.17 -16.37
N ARG A 108 5.35 -0.97 -15.67
CA ARG A 108 4.98 -2.31 -15.19
C ARG A 108 4.27 -2.33 -13.84
N THR A 109 4.31 -1.23 -13.09
CA THR A 109 3.79 -1.17 -11.72
C THR A 109 2.30 -0.94 -11.70
N ASN A 110 1.57 -1.86 -11.10
CA ASN A 110 0.17 -1.71 -10.76
C ASN A 110 0.04 -0.95 -9.44
N ILE A 111 -0.83 0.04 -9.38
CA ILE A 111 -1.03 0.90 -8.22
C ILE A 111 -2.49 0.83 -7.83
N TYR A 112 -2.77 0.55 -6.57
CA TYR A 112 -4.12 0.62 -6.02
C TYR A 112 -4.13 1.41 -4.73
N VAL A 113 -5.00 2.41 -4.66
CA VAL A 113 -5.24 3.21 -3.46
C VAL A 113 -6.66 2.96 -2.97
N SER A 114 -6.78 2.32 -1.81
CA SER A 114 -8.07 1.96 -1.22
C SER A 114 -8.70 3.12 -0.48
N SER A 115 -10.03 3.23 -0.58
CA SER A 115 -10.82 4.12 0.28
C SER A 115 -10.92 3.61 1.73
N GLY A 116 -10.47 2.37 1.97
CA GLY A 116 -10.47 1.74 3.28
C GLY A 116 -11.82 1.16 3.72
N LEU A 117 -11.74 0.17 4.58
CA LEU A 117 -12.91 -0.49 5.18
C LEU A 117 -13.51 0.34 6.32
N SER A 118 -12.65 0.95 7.15
CA SER A 118 -13.02 1.74 8.31
C SER A 118 -13.24 3.23 7.99
N LEU A 119 -13.58 3.98 9.02
CA LEU A 119 -13.79 5.42 8.97
C LEU A 119 -12.61 6.16 9.63
N TRP A 120 -12.40 7.39 9.22
CA TRP A 120 -11.45 8.32 9.83
C TRP A 120 -12.20 9.55 10.32
N GLY A 121 -11.95 9.96 11.58
CA GLY A 121 -12.64 11.13 12.16
C GLY A 121 -14.15 10.90 12.32
N PRO A 122 -15.01 11.58 11.55
CA PRO A 122 -16.45 11.43 11.70
C PRO A 122 -16.93 10.01 11.34
N PRO A 123 -17.92 9.47 12.07
CA PRO A 123 -18.36 8.07 11.90
C PRO A 123 -19.32 7.88 10.72
N PHE A 124 -19.09 8.57 9.61
CA PHE A 124 -19.90 8.47 8.40
C PHE A 124 -19.09 8.79 7.14
N ARG A 125 -19.65 8.43 5.98
CA ARG A 125 -19.17 8.79 4.65
C ARG A 125 -20.24 9.52 3.87
N ILE A 126 -19.83 10.48 3.03
CA ILE A 126 -20.71 11.19 2.08
C ILE A 126 -19.98 11.21 0.74
N GLY A 127 -20.62 10.66 -0.29
CA GLY A 127 -20.06 10.63 -1.66
C GLY A 127 -18.94 9.61 -1.87
N THR A 128 -18.56 8.86 -0.83
CA THR A 128 -17.57 7.77 -0.91
C THR A 128 -18.11 6.49 -0.26
N ARG A 129 -17.47 5.35 -0.51
CA ARG A 129 -17.87 4.06 0.06
C ARG A 129 -16.69 3.37 0.73
N SER A 130 -16.97 2.60 1.79
CA SER A 130 -16.00 1.64 2.31
C SER A 130 -15.83 0.48 1.33
N GLU A 131 -14.63 -0.07 1.27
CA GLU A 131 -14.35 -1.21 0.38
C GLU A 131 -13.42 -2.22 1.04
N LEU A 132 -13.62 -3.47 0.65
CA LEU A 132 -12.67 -4.57 0.83
C LEU A 132 -12.17 -4.96 -0.56
N VAL A 133 -10.86 -4.91 -0.75
CA VAL A 133 -10.23 -5.18 -2.05
C VAL A 133 -9.65 -6.58 -2.05
N VAL A 134 -9.99 -7.35 -3.08
CA VAL A 134 -9.43 -8.69 -3.32
C VAL A 134 -8.63 -8.65 -4.62
N PHE A 135 -7.33 -8.97 -4.54
CA PHE A 135 -6.48 -9.11 -5.70
C PHE A 135 -6.37 -10.59 -6.11
N ARG A 136 -6.57 -10.86 -7.37
CA ARG A 136 -6.20 -12.13 -7.98
C ARG A 136 -4.92 -11.90 -8.78
N LEU A 137 -3.83 -12.53 -8.35
CA LEU A 137 -2.58 -12.52 -9.09
C LEU A 137 -2.63 -13.63 -10.15
N ILE A 138 -2.34 -13.27 -11.38
CA ILE A 138 -2.30 -14.18 -12.51
C ILE A 138 -0.90 -14.09 -13.12
N PRO A 139 -0.17 -15.21 -13.26
CA PRO A 139 1.10 -15.20 -13.97
C PRO A 139 0.92 -14.62 -15.37
N ALA A 140 1.85 -13.76 -15.82
CA ALA A 140 1.89 -13.38 -17.21
C ALA A 140 2.20 -14.64 -18.06
N GLU A 141 1.45 -14.85 -19.12
CA GLU A 141 1.84 -15.84 -20.14
C GLU A 141 3.17 -15.34 -20.78
N LEU A 142 4.18 -16.22 -20.81
CA LEU A 142 5.49 -15.95 -21.40
C LEU A 142 5.41 -15.96 -22.91
#